data_0ae9f70d8e9a0bdf41ba1f03a624857c
#
_entry.id   0ae9f70d8e9a0bdf41ba1f03a624857c
#
_cell.length_a   1.000
_cell.length_b   1.000
_cell.length_c   1.000
_cell.angle_alpha   90.00
_cell.angle_beta   90.00
_cell.angle_gamma   90.00
#
_symmetry.space_group_name_H-M   'P 1'
#
loop_
_entity.id
_entity.type
_entity.pdbx_description
1 polymer ?
#
loop_
_entity_poly.entity_id
_entity_poly.type
_entity_poly.pdbx_seq_one_letter_code
_entity_poly.pdbx_strand_id
1 'polypeptide(L)'
;DASNFLSLEYSRVVNGVSTAKLTLPGNFNTQYIIIPDGRLEIWRKLDSGREYLDTDTIWLIKKVVYKIDGAGLQTITIEADTPLCILREPGRYVGYFANSAQATYAAWYADNNIKQVARENIGSGALASRDLSAYISIDPNLSLGAIVGKSFAFRDCLKTMQEFADASTTAGTYIAFDIVADTPNTLTFRTFPQQRGVDHPFPGG
;
A
#
# COMPACT_ATOMS: atom_id res chain seq x y z
N ASP A 1 -14.26 -16.30 -5.71
CA ASP A 1 -14.19 -15.62 -7.00
C ASP A 1 -15.40 -14.68 -7.14
N ALA A 2 -15.15 -13.43 -7.49
CA ALA A 2 -16.16 -12.39 -7.68
C ALA A 2 -16.31 -12.01 -9.17
N SER A 3 -16.27 -13.00 -10.05
CA SER A 3 -16.36 -12.81 -11.52
C SER A 3 -17.65 -12.12 -11.99
N ASN A 4 -18.72 -12.18 -11.19
CA ASN A 4 -20.03 -11.56 -11.48
C ASN A 4 -20.20 -10.19 -10.82
N PHE A 5 -19.15 -9.38 -10.76
CA PHE A 5 -19.26 -8.02 -10.23
C PHE A 5 -20.05 -7.09 -11.15
N LEU A 6 -20.69 -6.07 -10.55
CA LEU A 6 -21.44 -5.05 -11.29
C LEU A 6 -20.51 -3.92 -11.74
N SER A 7 -19.58 -3.49 -10.88
CA SER A 7 -18.57 -2.50 -11.22
C SER A 7 -17.31 -2.68 -10.38
N LEU A 8 -16.18 -2.33 -10.97
CA LEU A 8 -14.88 -2.23 -10.30
C LEU A 8 -14.23 -0.92 -10.71
N GLU A 9 -13.99 -0.06 -9.75
CA GLU A 9 -13.28 1.21 -9.92
C GLU A 9 -12.07 1.21 -8.99
N TYR A 10 -10.91 1.63 -9.49
CA TYR A 10 -9.74 1.82 -8.64
C TYR A 10 -8.82 2.90 -9.19
N SER A 11 -8.09 3.53 -8.29
CA SER A 11 -7.05 4.50 -8.61
C SER A 11 -5.71 4.02 -8.07
N ARG A 12 -4.61 4.44 -8.70
CA ARG A 12 -3.24 4.18 -8.22
C ARG A 12 -2.55 5.49 -7.94
N VAL A 13 -1.95 5.59 -6.76
CA VAL A 13 -1.20 6.75 -6.30
C VAL A 13 0.20 6.30 -5.94
N VAL A 14 1.21 6.92 -6.55
CA VAL A 14 2.62 6.66 -6.23
C VAL A 14 2.94 7.21 -4.84
N ASN A 15 3.63 6.43 -4.03
CA ASN A 15 4.00 6.79 -2.66
C ASN A 15 2.80 7.16 -1.77
N GLY A 16 1.60 6.67 -2.10
CA GLY A 16 0.38 7.03 -1.41
C GLY A 16 -0.63 5.89 -1.33
N VAL A 17 -1.66 6.09 -0.52
CA VAL A 17 -2.75 5.14 -0.40
C VAL A 17 -3.64 5.25 -1.63
N SER A 18 -3.74 4.17 -2.36
CA SER A 18 -4.68 4.01 -3.47
C SER A 18 -5.98 3.40 -2.96
N THR A 19 -7.07 3.60 -3.69
CA THR A 19 -8.41 3.15 -3.31
C THR A 19 -9.03 2.28 -4.38
N ALA A 20 -9.81 1.29 -3.97
CA ALA A 20 -10.63 0.48 -4.85
C ALA A 20 -12.07 0.40 -4.33
N LYS A 21 -13.02 0.33 -5.25
CA LYS A 21 -14.43 0.16 -4.98
C LYS A 21 -14.99 -0.94 -5.89
N LEU A 22 -15.47 -2.01 -5.26
CA LEU A 22 -16.08 -3.14 -5.94
C LEU A 22 -17.56 -3.20 -5.58
N THR A 23 -18.45 -3.29 -6.56
CA THR A 23 -19.88 -3.48 -6.35
C THR A 23 -20.30 -4.87 -6.85
N LEU A 24 -20.94 -5.62 -5.98
CA LEU A 24 -21.42 -6.99 -6.22
C LEU A 24 -22.95 -7.02 -6.15
N PRO A 25 -23.62 -7.97 -6.86
CA PRO A 25 -25.03 -8.22 -6.65
C PRO A 25 -25.28 -8.79 -5.24
N GLY A 26 -26.41 -8.45 -4.66
CA GLY A 26 -26.73 -8.83 -3.27
C GLY A 26 -26.98 -10.32 -3.01
N ASN A 27 -27.13 -11.11 -4.09
CA ASN A 27 -27.20 -12.57 -4.00
C ASN A 27 -25.83 -13.24 -3.88
N PHE A 28 -24.74 -12.46 -3.90
CA PHE A 28 -23.40 -12.97 -3.71
C PHE A 28 -23.26 -13.51 -2.28
N ASN A 29 -22.92 -14.79 -2.14
CA ASN A 29 -22.76 -15.42 -0.83
C ASN A 29 -21.47 -14.93 -0.16
N THR A 30 -21.57 -13.80 0.52
CA THR A 30 -20.42 -13.03 1.04
C THR A 30 -20.08 -13.37 2.49
N GLN A 31 -20.91 -14.15 3.17
CA GLN A 31 -20.77 -14.38 4.61
C GLN A 31 -19.43 -14.97 5.04
N TYR A 32 -18.70 -15.57 4.11
CA TYR A 32 -17.43 -16.24 4.39
C TYR A 32 -16.20 -15.60 3.74
N ILE A 33 -16.38 -14.58 2.89
CA ILE A 33 -15.31 -14.09 2.00
C ILE A 33 -14.96 -12.63 2.27
N ILE A 34 -15.92 -11.82 2.71
CA ILE A 34 -15.73 -10.37 2.87
C ILE A 34 -15.65 -10.03 4.35
N ILE A 35 -14.43 -9.94 4.83
CA ILE A 35 -14.13 -9.52 6.21
C ILE A 35 -13.28 -8.24 6.19
N PRO A 36 -13.44 -7.35 7.17
CA PRO A 36 -12.53 -6.21 7.33
C PRO A 36 -11.07 -6.69 7.36
N ASP A 37 -10.19 -5.91 6.75
CA ASP A 37 -8.77 -6.23 6.52
C ASP A 37 -8.50 -7.50 5.70
N GLY A 38 -9.56 -8.12 5.17
CA GLY A 38 -9.45 -9.17 4.17
C GLY A 38 -8.78 -8.64 2.89
N ARG A 39 -8.13 -9.55 2.18
CA ARG A 39 -7.38 -9.21 0.96
C ARG A 39 -8.30 -9.28 -0.25
N LEU A 40 -8.29 -8.21 -1.07
CA LEU A 40 -8.91 -8.16 -2.39
C LEU A 40 -7.81 -8.15 -3.44
N GLU A 41 -7.90 -9.02 -4.43
CA GLU A 41 -6.97 -9.14 -5.55
C GLU A 41 -7.71 -8.92 -6.87
N ILE A 42 -7.02 -8.27 -7.81
CA ILE A 42 -7.53 -8.08 -9.16
C ILE A 42 -6.76 -9.01 -10.09
N TRP A 43 -7.48 -9.96 -10.65
CA TRP A 43 -6.96 -10.88 -11.65
C TRP A 43 -7.42 -10.43 -13.04
N ARG A 44 -6.51 -10.43 -13.99
CA ARG A 44 -6.78 -10.10 -15.38
C ARG A 44 -6.65 -11.32 -16.25
N LYS A 45 -7.51 -11.42 -17.24
CA LYS A 45 -7.45 -12.46 -18.26
C LYS A 45 -7.11 -11.83 -19.62
N LEU A 46 -6.09 -12.35 -20.26
CA LEU A 46 -5.72 -11.99 -21.62
C LEU A 46 -6.59 -12.74 -22.63
N ASP A 47 -6.68 -12.22 -23.86
CA ASP A 47 -7.38 -12.89 -24.98
C ASP A 47 -6.83 -14.29 -25.27
N SER A 48 -5.55 -14.53 -24.94
CA SER A 48 -4.92 -15.85 -24.99
C SER A 48 -5.47 -16.85 -23.96
N GLY A 49 -6.37 -16.42 -23.07
CA GLY A 49 -6.90 -17.21 -21.96
C GLY A 49 -6.00 -17.26 -20.72
N ARG A 50 -4.78 -16.69 -20.78
CA ARG A 50 -3.87 -16.63 -19.65
C ARG A 50 -4.39 -15.64 -18.60
N GLU A 51 -4.51 -16.12 -17.37
CA GLU A 51 -4.83 -15.28 -16.21
C GLU A 51 -3.54 -14.88 -15.48
N TYR A 52 -3.51 -13.64 -14.97
CA TYR A 52 -2.43 -13.14 -14.15
C TYR A 52 -2.96 -12.21 -13.06
N LEU A 53 -2.32 -12.28 -11.89
CA LEU A 53 -2.56 -11.33 -10.82
C LEU A 53 -2.00 -9.97 -11.23
N ASP A 54 -2.80 -8.93 -11.12
CA ASP A 54 -2.30 -7.56 -11.20
C ASP A 54 -1.52 -7.26 -9.90
N THR A 55 -0.26 -7.69 -9.87
CA THR A 55 0.58 -7.80 -8.67
C THR A 55 0.78 -6.49 -7.93
N ASP A 56 0.60 -5.40 -8.66
CA ASP A 56 0.72 -4.07 -8.06
C ASP A 56 -0.56 -3.63 -7.35
N THR A 57 -1.60 -4.47 -7.31
CA THR A 57 -2.90 -4.13 -6.76
C THR A 57 -3.43 -5.16 -5.79
N ILE A 58 -2.82 -5.16 -4.61
CA ILE A 58 -3.44 -5.77 -3.45
C ILE A 58 -4.17 -4.68 -2.69
N TRP A 59 -5.35 -5.03 -2.23
CA TRP A 59 -6.22 -4.13 -1.52
C TRP A 59 -6.65 -4.77 -0.20
N LEU A 60 -6.67 -3.99 0.87
CA LEU A 60 -7.22 -4.40 2.16
C LEU A 60 -8.63 -3.85 2.28
N ILE A 61 -9.60 -4.72 2.52
CA ILE A 61 -11.00 -4.34 2.66
C ILE A 61 -11.18 -3.50 3.92
N LYS A 62 -11.63 -2.25 3.76
CA LYS A 62 -11.83 -1.33 4.89
C LYS A 62 -13.30 -1.16 5.25
N LYS A 63 -14.19 -1.30 4.27
CA LYS A 63 -15.62 -1.10 4.50
C LYS A 63 -16.46 -1.97 3.57
N VAL A 64 -17.54 -2.50 4.12
CA VAL A 64 -18.55 -3.25 3.38
C VAL A 64 -19.90 -2.61 3.62
N VAL A 65 -20.59 -2.24 2.56
CA VAL A 65 -21.92 -1.58 2.63
C VAL A 65 -22.94 -2.45 1.90
N TYR A 66 -23.96 -2.86 2.62
CA TYR A 66 -25.14 -3.54 2.06
C TYR A 66 -26.21 -2.51 1.78
N LYS A 67 -26.77 -2.52 0.58
CA LYS A 67 -27.84 -1.62 0.17
C LYS A 67 -28.99 -2.41 -0.43
N ILE A 68 -30.21 -1.96 -0.15
CA ILE A 68 -31.44 -2.40 -0.80
C ILE A 68 -32.07 -1.13 -1.38
N ASP A 69 -32.34 -1.11 -2.67
CA ASP A 69 -33.01 0.02 -3.31
C ASP A 69 -34.53 -0.06 -3.16
N GLY A 70 -35.23 0.98 -3.64
CA GLY A 70 -36.68 1.04 -3.57
C GLY A 70 -37.43 -0.01 -4.42
N ALA A 71 -36.73 -0.69 -5.34
CA ALA A 71 -37.24 -1.81 -6.13
C ALA A 71 -36.92 -3.17 -5.48
N GLY A 72 -36.26 -3.17 -4.33
CA GLY A 72 -35.84 -4.39 -3.62
C GLY A 72 -34.56 -5.02 -4.15
N LEU A 73 -33.85 -4.36 -5.07
CA LEU A 73 -32.57 -4.84 -5.57
C LEU A 73 -31.49 -4.66 -4.50
N GLN A 74 -30.84 -5.76 -4.16
CA GLN A 74 -29.75 -5.78 -3.20
C GLN A 74 -28.39 -5.62 -3.90
N THR A 75 -27.52 -4.80 -3.32
CA THR A 75 -26.15 -4.62 -3.75
C THR A 75 -25.20 -4.58 -2.55
N ILE A 76 -23.97 -5.03 -2.78
CA ILE A 76 -22.88 -5.01 -1.80
C ILE A 76 -21.76 -4.17 -2.38
N THR A 77 -21.38 -3.12 -1.68
CA THR A 77 -20.24 -2.28 -2.07
C THR A 77 -19.09 -2.51 -1.09
N ILE A 78 -17.93 -2.83 -1.63
CA ILE A 78 -16.68 -3.04 -0.90
C ILE A 78 -15.78 -1.86 -1.21
N GLU A 79 -15.33 -1.16 -0.17
CA GLU A 79 -14.30 -0.13 -0.25
C GLU A 79 -13.01 -0.70 0.33
N ALA A 80 -11.91 -0.55 -0.41
CA ALA A 80 -10.62 -1.12 -0.04
C ALA A 80 -9.48 -0.14 -0.36
N ASP A 81 -8.43 -0.18 0.45
CA ASP A 81 -7.23 0.65 0.35
C ASP A 81 -6.00 -0.23 0.11
N THR A 82 -4.97 0.30 -0.56
CA THR A 82 -3.68 -0.40 -0.65
C THR A 82 -3.04 -0.54 0.74
N PRO A 83 -2.16 -1.55 0.95
CA PRO A 83 -1.53 -1.82 2.25
C PRO A 83 -0.76 -0.65 2.85
N LEU A 84 -0.36 0.35 2.06
CA LEU A 84 0.23 1.60 2.59
C LEU A 84 -0.70 2.34 3.56
N CYS A 85 -2.01 2.05 3.56
CA CYS A 85 -2.95 2.62 4.53
C CYS A 85 -2.54 2.31 5.99
N ILE A 86 -1.85 1.19 6.23
CA ILE A 86 -1.34 0.79 7.55
C ILE A 86 -0.40 1.86 8.12
N LEU A 87 0.38 2.53 7.28
CA LEU A 87 1.31 3.58 7.70
C LEU A 87 0.63 4.94 7.97
N ARG A 88 -0.61 5.09 7.51
CA ARG A 88 -1.47 6.26 7.75
C ARG A 88 -2.42 6.07 8.93
N GLU A 89 -2.54 4.87 9.46
CA GLU A 89 -3.49 4.56 10.54
C GLU A 89 -3.20 5.37 11.81
N PRO A 90 -4.25 5.67 12.61
CA PRO A 90 -4.08 6.38 13.87
C PRO A 90 -3.03 5.73 14.78
N GLY A 91 -2.15 6.55 15.34
CA GLY A 91 -1.10 6.08 16.23
C GLY A 91 0.22 5.69 15.56
N ARG A 92 0.33 5.78 14.25
CA ARG A 92 1.59 5.55 13.52
C ARG A 92 2.30 6.87 13.22
N TYR A 93 3.10 7.32 14.17
CA TYR A 93 3.85 8.57 14.11
C TYR A 93 5.33 8.33 14.36
N VAL A 94 6.19 8.99 13.57
CA VAL A 94 7.62 9.09 13.89
C VAL A 94 7.84 10.00 15.09
N GLY A 95 8.90 9.75 15.86
CA GLY A 95 9.18 10.51 17.08
C GLY A 95 8.30 10.14 18.27
N TYR A 96 7.47 9.11 18.15
CA TYR A 96 6.66 8.59 19.26
C TYR A 96 7.48 7.74 20.25
N PHE A 97 8.73 7.40 19.89
CA PHE A 97 9.54 6.53 20.72
C PHE A 97 10.08 7.24 21.95
N ALA A 98 9.87 6.59 23.06
CA ALA A 98 10.43 6.79 24.38
C ALA A 98 11.38 7.99 24.51
N ASN A 99 10.92 9.09 25.07
CA ASN A 99 11.70 10.27 25.47
C ASN A 99 12.16 11.24 24.37
N SER A 100 11.77 11.06 23.14
CA SER A 100 12.11 11.99 22.04
C SER A 100 10.86 12.60 21.43
N ALA A 101 10.70 13.91 21.55
CA ALA A 101 9.62 14.63 20.86
C ALA A 101 9.83 14.71 19.35
N GLN A 102 10.98 14.30 18.84
CA GLN A 102 11.28 14.24 17.42
C GLN A 102 12.21 13.06 17.11
N ALA A 103 12.07 12.52 15.91
CA ALA A 103 13.00 11.56 15.34
C ALA A 103 13.94 12.27 14.38
N THR A 104 15.26 12.03 14.50
CA THR A 104 16.27 12.55 13.62
C THR A 104 16.82 11.42 12.75
N TYR A 105 16.68 11.58 11.46
CA TYR A 105 17.23 10.66 10.46
C TYR A 105 18.49 11.28 9.86
N ALA A 106 19.59 10.56 9.95
CA ALA A 106 20.87 11.00 9.45
C ALA A 106 20.84 11.24 7.93
N ALA A 107 21.83 11.97 7.41
CA ALA A 107 22.01 12.15 5.97
C ALA A 107 22.47 10.84 5.32
N TRP A 108 21.52 9.99 5.01
CA TRP A 108 21.66 8.72 4.31
C TRP A 108 20.85 8.74 3.01
N TYR A 109 21.00 7.70 2.19
CA TYR A 109 20.14 7.51 1.03
C TYR A 109 18.68 7.49 1.44
N ALA A 110 17.81 8.08 0.62
CA ALA A 110 16.38 8.18 0.89
C ALA A 110 15.75 6.79 1.15
N ASP A 111 16.17 5.77 0.41
CA ASP A 111 15.82 4.36 0.62
C ASP A 111 16.06 3.92 2.07
N ASN A 112 17.25 4.21 2.60
CA ASN A 112 17.63 3.78 3.94
C ASN A 112 16.73 4.43 5.00
N ASN A 113 16.46 5.72 4.86
CA ASN A 113 15.61 6.48 5.77
C ASN A 113 14.14 6.04 5.68
N ILE A 114 13.61 5.85 4.47
CA ILE A 114 12.25 5.34 4.25
C ILE A 114 12.08 3.96 4.89
N LYS A 115 13.01 3.03 4.66
CA LYS A 115 12.97 1.70 5.27
C LYS A 115 13.23 1.71 6.77
N GLN A 116 13.99 2.67 7.29
CA GLN A 116 14.14 2.85 8.72
C GLN A 116 12.81 3.25 9.36
N VAL A 117 12.09 4.22 8.79
CA VAL A 117 10.73 4.58 9.25
C VAL A 117 9.81 3.35 9.26
N ALA A 118 9.86 2.52 8.21
CA ALA A 118 9.08 1.29 8.14
C ALA A 118 9.45 0.32 9.27
N ARG A 119 10.74 0.03 9.47
CA ARG A 119 11.22 -0.88 10.55
C ARG A 119 10.78 -0.42 11.93
N GLU A 120 10.86 0.87 12.20
CA GLU A 120 10.50 1.46 13.49
C GLU A 120 8.99 1.47 13.76
N ASN A 121 8.16 1.31 12.73
CA ASN A 121 6.70 1.45 12.86
C ASN A 121 5.89 0.21 12.51
N ILE A 122 6.38 -0.67 11.66
CA ILE A 122 5.69 -1.92 11.26
C ILE A 122 6.63 -3.13 11.27
N GLY A 123 7.93 -2.94 11.39
CA GLY A 123 8.91 -4.03 11.45
C GLY A 123 9.20 -4.50 12.87
N SER A 124 10.12 -5.45 12.99
CA SER A 124 10.58 -6.02 14.28
C SER A 124 11.26 -5.01 15.21
N GLY A 125 11.62 -3.83 14.72
CA GLY A 125 12.10 -2.69 15.53
C GLY A 125 10.99 -1.82 16.12
N ALA A 126 9.74 -2.09 15.77
CA ALA A 126 8.59 -1.35 16.27
C ALA A 126 8.25 -1.74 17.71
N LEU A 127 7.49 -0.88 18.39
CA LEU A 127 6.84 -1.28 19.64
C LEU A 127 5.96 -2.53 19.42
N ALA A 128 5.89 -3.43 20.40
CA ALA A 128 5.18 -4.71 20.27
C ALA A 128 3.74 -4.56 19.76
N SER A 129 3.03 -3.48 20.16
CA SER A 129 1.68 -3.18 19.67
C SER A 129 1.59 -2.73 18.21
N ARG A 130 2.73 -2.48 17.55
CA ARG A 130 2.83 -2.01 16.17
C ARG A 130 3.58 -2.98 15.27
N ASP A 131 4.26 -3.96 15.84
CA ASP A 131 5.05 -4.94 15.10
C ASP A 131 4.15 -5.81 14.23
N LEU A 132 4.34 -5.70 12.94
CA LEU A 132 3.67 -6.48 11.89
C LEU A 132 4.66 -7.37 11.14
N SER A 133 5.88 -7.58 11.69
CA SER A 133 6.94 -8.34 11.02
C SER A 133 6.57 -9.79 10.72
N ALA A 134 5.55 -10.32 11.41
CA ALA A 134 4.98 -11.64 11.09
C ALA A 134 4.19 -11.66 9.76
N TYR A 135 3.76 -10.50 9.25
CA TYR A 135 2.92 -10.37 8.06
C TYR A 135 3.56 -9.54 6.95
N ILE A 136 4.44 -8.59 7.33
CA ILE A 136 5.08 -7.65 6.41
C ILE A 136 6.58 -7.71 6.59
N SER A 137 7.29 -8.19 5.60
CA SER A 137 8.75 -8.09 5.54
C SER A 137 9.17 -6.71 5.03
N ILE A 138 10.40 -6.31 5.33
CA ILE A 138 10.97 -5.07 4.81
C ILE A 138 12.28 -5.42 4.10
N ASP A 139 12.34 -5.07 2.82
CA ASP A 139 13.53 -5.33 2.01
C ASP A 139 14.80 -4.70 2.63
N PRO A 140 15.96 -5.29 2.39
CA PRO A 140 17.23 -4.71 2.82
C PRO A 140 17.45 -3.34 2.16
N ASN A 141 18.32 -2.52 2.78
CA ASN A 141 18.72 -1.24 2.21
C ASN A 141 19.47 -1.45 0.90
N LEU A 142 19.08 -0.70 -0.13
CA LEU A 142 19.69 -0.76 -1.47
C LEU A 142 20.48 0.49 -1.81
N SER A 143 20.53 1.46 -0.90
CA SER A 143 21.21 2.76 -1.09
C SER A 143 20.71 3.52 -2.33
N LEU A 144 19.39 3.54 -2.51
CA LEU A 144 18.70 4.20 -3.61
C LEU A 144 18.29 5.63 -3.23
N GLY A 145 18.10 6.47 -4.24
CA GLY A 145 17.70 7.86 -4.06
C GLY A 145 18.88 8.77 -3.68
N ALA A 146 18.61 10.03 -3.46
CA ALA A 146 19.59 11.01 -3.00
C ALA A 146 19.90 10.84 -1.51
N ILE A 147 21.04 11.40 -1.08
CA ILE A 147 21.37 11.50 0.34
C ILE A 147 20.57 12.65 0.95
N VAL A 148 19.68 12.31 1.88
CA VAL A 148 18.79 13.25 2.55
C VAL A 148 18.75 12.95 4.04
N GLY A 149 18.78 13.99 4.87
CA GLY A 149 18.62 13.89 6.32
C GLY A 149 17.56 14.88 6.79
N LYS A 150 16.75 14.48 7.77
CA LYS A 150 15.67 15.32 8.28
C LYS A 150 15.26 14.93 9.69
N SER A 151 14.75 15.88 10.45
CA SER A 151 14.16 15.66 11.76
C SER A 151 12.66 15.87 11.70
N PHE A 152 11.92 15.02 12.40
CA PHE A 152 10.47 15.07 12.48
C PHE A 152 10.01 15.05 13.95
N ALA A 153 8.90 15.71 14.22
CA ALA A 153 8.24 15.67 15.52
C ALA A 153 6.78 15.25 15.33
N PHE A 154 6.39 14.10 15.88
CA PHE A 154 5.02 13.57 15.83
C PHE A 154 4.39 13.59 14.41
N ARG A 155 5.19 13.31 13.41
CA ARG A 155 4.76 13.29 12.02
C ARG A 155 4.15 11.92 11.67
N ASP A 156 3.11 11.91 10.88
CA ASP A 156 2.55 10.70 10.28
C ASP A 156 3.63 9.93 9.49
N CYS A 157 3.69 8.60 9.66
CA CYS A 157 4.74 7.78 9.06
C CYS A 157 4.73 7.83 7.54
N LEU A 158 3.54 7.72 6.93
CA LEU A 158 3.43 7.79 5.48
C LEU A 158 3.89 9.14 4.94
N LYS A 159 3.47 10.23 5.58
CA LYS A 159 3.92 11.59 5.20
C LYS A 159 5.43 11.76 5.37
N THR A 160 6.02 11.20 6.42
CA THR A 160 7.47 11.23 6.62
C THR A 160 8.21 10.54 5.48
N MET A 161 7.73 9.38 5.05
CA MET A 161 8.32 8.65 3.93
C MET A 161 8.15 9.42 2.61
N GLN A 162 6.98 10.03 2.38
CA GLN A 162 6.73 10.88 1.22
C GLN A 162 7.71 12.06 1.19
N GLU A 163 7.95 12.73 2.31
CA GLU A 163 8.89 13.85 2.40
C GLU A 163 10.34 13.44 2.09
N PHE A 164 10.77 12.21 2.42
CA PHE A 164 12.06 11.69 1.98
C PHE A 164 12.10 11.41 0.48
N ALA A 165 11.04 10.84 -0.07
CA ALA A 165 10.94 10.57 -1.51
C ALA A 165 10.93 11.88 -2.32
N ASP A 166 10.18 12.89 -1.87
CA ASP A 166 10.10 14.22 -2.50
C ASP A 166 11.44 14.96 -2.43
N ALA A 167 12.12 14.92 -1.28
CA ALA A 167 13.45 15.51 -1.12
C ALA A 167 14.48 14.84 -2.04
N SER A 168 14.41 13.51 -2.20
CA SER A 168 15.26 12.78 -3.14
C SER A 168 14.97 13.16 -4.59
N THR A 169 13.71 13.27 -4.96
CA THR A 169 13.29 13.67 -6.31
C THR A 169 13.71 15.10 -6.61
N THR A 170 13.57 16.01 -5.64
CA THR A 170 14.04 17.41 -5.75
C THR A 170 15.57 17.48 -5.94
N ALA A 171 16.30 16.56 -5.34
CA ALA A 171 17.74 16.42 -5.54
C ALA A 171 18.13 15.68 -6.84
N GLY A 172 17.18 15.42 -7.71
CA GLY A 172 17.39 14.83 -9.04
C GLY A 172 17.38 13.29 -9.07
N THR A 173 17.06 12.62 -7.97
CA THR A 173 17.03 11.15 -7.92
C THR A 173 15.65 10.66 -7.47
N TYR A 174 14.91 10.09 -8.42
CA TYR A 174 13.58 9.55 -8.15
C TYR A 174 13.65 8.32 -7.26
N ILE A 175 12.70 8.23 -6.33
CA ILE A 175 12.45 7.03 -5.53
C ILE A 175 10.95 6.88 -5.26
N ALA A 176 10.46 5.67 -5.40
CA ALA A 176 9.12 5.28 -4.98
C ALA A 176 9.19 4.19 -3.91
N PHE A 177 8.10 4.01 -3.18
CA PHE A 177 7.95 2.93 -2.21
C PHE A 177 6.51 2.40 -2.19
N ASP A 178 6.37 1.14 -1.82
CA ASP A 178 5.06 0.50 -1.68
C ASP A 178 5.14 -0.74 -0.79
N ILE A 179 3.99 -1.27 -0.41
CA ILE A 179 3.84 -2.61 0.16
C ILE A 179 3.24 -3.50 -0.91
N VAL A 180 4.02 -4.45 -1.38
CA VAL A 180 3.66 -5.38 -2.48
C VAL A 180 3.47 -6.80 -1.94
N ALA A 181 2.75 -7.65 -2.68
CA ALA A 181 2.66 -9.05 -2.37
C ALA A 181 3.62 -9.86 -3.24
N ASP A 182 4.60 -10.44 -2.63
CA ASP A 182 5.49 -11.38 -3.30
C ASP A 182 4.84 -12.78 -3.40
N THR A 183 4.00 -13.11 -2.45
CA THR A 183 3.24 -14.37 -2.42
C THR A 183 1.82 -14.12 -1.91
N PRO A 184 0.90 -15.09 -2.06
CA PRO A 184 -0.46 -14.96 -1.55
C PRO A 184 -0.57 -14.60 -0.06
N ASN A 185 0.43 -14.95 0.75
CA ASN A 185 0.36 -14.81 2.20
C ASN A 185 1.36 -13.81 2.80
N THR A 186 2.25 -13.22 1.99
CA THR A 186 3.27 -12.31 2.47
C THR A 186 3.20 -10.96 1.78
N LEU A 187 3.38 -9.92 2.55
CA LEU A 187 3.55 -8.56 2.07
C LEU A 187 5.00 -8.14 2.28
N THR A 188 5.54 -7.34 1.35
CA THR A 188 6.90 -6.82 1.44
C THR A 188 6.90 -5.32 1.22
N PHE A 189 7.41 -4.57 2.19
CA PHE A 189 7.71 -3.14 2.00
C PHE A 189 8.97 -3.00 1.16
N ARG A 190 8.86 -2.31 0.03
CA ARG A 190 9.90 -2.20 -1.00
C ARG A 190 10.02 -0.78 -1.51
N THR A 191 11.24 -0.40 -1.91
CA THR A 191 11.54 0.85 -2.61
C THR A 191 11.94 0.57 -4.05
N PHE A 192 11.72 1.54 -4.93
CA PHE A 192 11.92 1.41 -6.37
C PHE A 192 12.67 2.64 -6.90
N PRO A 193 13.76 2.45 -7.67
CA PRO A 193 14.56 3.57 -8.20
C PRO A 193 13.94 4.22 -9.45
N GLN A 194 12.90 3.62 -10.01
CA GLN A 194 12.25 4.08 -11.24
C GLN A 194 10.73 4.09 -11.07
N GLN A 195 10.05 4.79 -11.96
CA GLN A 195 8.60 4.75 -12.02
C GLN A 195 8.12 3.30 -12.21
N ARG A 196 7.16 2.89 -11.40
CA ARG A 196 6.57 1.56 -11.51
C ARG A 196 5.66 1.50 -12.75
N GLY A 197 5.87 0.51 -13.56
CA GLY A 197 5.15 0.25 -14.79
C GLY A 197 6.09 -0.32 -15.84
N VAL A 198 5.57 -1.13 -16.72
CA VAL A 198 6.28 -1.56 -17.91
C VAL A 198 5.79 -0.66 -19.05
N ASP A 199 6.73 0.00 -19.72
CA ASP A 199 6.42 0.63 -20.99
C ASP A 199 5.95 -0.47 -21.94
N HIS A 200 4.68 -0.42 -22.28
CA HIS A 200 4.16 -1.19 -23.40
C HIS A 200 4.23 -0.30 -24.64
N PRO A 201 5.29 -0.35 -25.44
CA PRO A 201 5.32 0.36 -26.69
C PRO A 201 4.15 -0.18 -27.51
N PHE A 202 3.25 0.71 -27.92
CA PHE A 202 2.17 0.34 -28.83
C PHE A 202 2.82 -0.30 -30.06
N PRO A 203 2.46 -1.54 -30.45
CA PRO A 203 2.90 -2.09 -31.67
C PRO A 203 2.24 -1.28 -32.81
N GLY A 204 2.98 -0.38 -33.45
CA GLY A 204 2.49 0.38 -34.59
C GLY A 204 2.70 1.90 -34.49
N GLY A 205 3.89 2.36 -34.10
CA GLY A 205 4.38 3.69 -34.39
C GLY A 205 5.38 3.59 -35.54
#